data_90335025d65cf5b6baa3dd5aafa6c2b5
#
_entry.id   90335025d65cf5b6baa3dd5aafa6c2b5
#
_cell.length_a   1.000
_cell.length_b   1.000
_cell.length_c   1.000
_cell.angle_alpha   90.00
_cell.angle_beta   90.00
_cell.angle_gamma   90.00
#
_symmetry.space_group_name_H-M   'P 1'
#
loop_
_entity.id
_entity.type
_entity.pdbx_description
1 polymer ?
#
loop_
_entity_poly.entity_id
_entity_poly.type
_entity_poly.pdbx_seq_one_letter_code
_entity_poly.pdbx_strand_id
1 'polypeptide(L)'
;MSTARPVLELERVQTFYGSIQALKGITLRVDEGEIVTLIGANGAGKSTALRTISGLIKPKSGTITFEGEDVTGLPAHSIVGLGIAQSPEGRRLFPRMTVTENLEMGAFQRRDHAEIREDMERVFGLFPRLHERRTQKAGTMSGGEQQMCAIGRALMARPRLLMLDEPSMGLAPIFVEKIFEIVREINKQGTPVLLVEQNALMALDTADRAYVLETGRISLEGPAAELKTNPSVQKAYLGID
;
A
#
# COMPACT_ATOMS: atom_id res chain seq x y z
N MET A 1 23.93 -9.72 -1.31
CA MET A 1 23.23 -8.49 -1.75
C MET A 1 22.29 -8.90 -2.85
N SER A 2 20.99 -8.65 -2.72
CA SER A 2 20.00 -8.99 -3.75
C SER A 2 20.34 -8.21 -5.03
N THR A 3 20.39 -8.90 -6.17
CA THR A 3 20.55 -8.30 -7.50
C THR A 3 19.21 -7.81 -8.06
N ALA A 4 18.15 -7.81 -7.25
CA ALA A 4 16.84 -7.38 -7.66
C ALA A 4 16.85 -5.85 -7.95
N ARG A 5 16.20 -5.48 -9.04
CA ARG A 5 16.11 -4.09 -9.49
C ARG A 5 15.13 -3.32 -8.60
N PRO A 6 15.51 -2.13 -8.08
CA PRO A 6 14.58 -1.33 -7.32
C PRO A 6 13.44 -0.79 -8.20
N VAL A 7 12.22 -0.97 -7.72
CA VAL A 7 11.01 -0.40 -8.33
C VAL A 7 10.72 0.99 -7.75
N LEU A 8 10.89 1.13 -6.43
CA LEU A 8 10.73 2.41 -5.73
C LEU A 8 11.94 2.64 -4.82
N GLU A 9 12.49 3.84 -4.85
CA GLU A 9 13.52 4.28 -3.92
C GLU A 9 13.20 5.68 -3.38
N LEU A 10 13.34 5.84 -2.08
CA LEU A 10 13.32 7.11 -1.37
C LEU A 10 14.70 7.35 -0.79
N GLU A 11 15.29 8.51 -1.08
CA GLU A 11 16.57 8.92 -0.51
C GLU A 11 16.42 10.21 0.31
N ARG A 12 16.59 10.08 1.63
CA ARG A 12 16.57 11.18 2.60
C ARG A 12 15.38 12.14 2.45
N VAL A 13 14.21 11.58 2.16
CA VAL A 13 12.98 12.33 1.90
C VAL A 13 12.49 13.03 3.17
N GLN A 14 12.29 14.34 3.06
CA GLN A 14 11.74 15.17 4.13
C GLN A 14 10.41 15.79 3.70
N THR A 15 9.40 15.65 4.56
CA THR A 15 8.04 16.14 4.28
C THR A 15 7.49 16.89 5.47
N PHE A 16 6.77 17.99 5.19
CA PHE A 16 6.26 18.91 6.19
C PHE A 16 4.76 19.16 6.01
N TYR A 17 4.05 19.35 7.11
CA TYR A 17 2.75 19.99 7.18
C TYR A 17 2.91 21.38 7.84
N GLY A 18 2.95 22.44 7.03
CA GLY A 18 3.30 23.77 7.50
C GLY A 18 4.70 23.77 8.14
N SER A 19 4.78 24.06 9.45
CA SER A 19 6.03 24.04 10.21
C SER A 19 6.39 22.67 10.81
N ILE A 20 5.45 21.71 10.78
CA ILE A 20 5.64 20.41 11.42
C ILE A 20 6.33 19.47 10.45
N GLN A 21 7.54 19.00 10.79
CA GLN A 21 8.28 18.02 10.02
C GLN A 21 7.76 16.61 10.32
N ALA A 22 7.02 16.02 9.39
CA ALA A 22 6.44 14.69 9.51
C ALA A 22 7.42 13.57 9.08
N LEU A 23 8.21 13.80 8.01
CA LEU A 23 9.29 12.90 7.60
C LEU A 23 10.62 13.61 7.72
N LYS A 24 11.58 12.97 8.37
CA LYS A 24 12.85 13.58 8.80
C LYS A 24 14.05 12.99 8.06
N GLY A 25 13.92 12.79 6.75
CA GLY A 25 14.97 12.23 5.90
C GLY A 25 14.91 10.70 5.87
N ILE A 26 13.75 10.14 5.52
CA ILE A 26 13.59 8.69 5.38
C ILE A 26 14.24 8.19 4.09
N THR A 27 14.86 7.03 4.19
CA THR A 27 15.40 6.25 3.06
C THR A 27 14.74 4.88 3.13
N LEU A 28 14.13 4.45 2.04
CA LEU A 28 13.57 3.11 1.89
C LEU A 28 13.53 2.72 0.41
N ARG A 29 13.46 1.44 0.13
CA ARG A 29 13.29 0.94 -1.23
C ARG A 29 12.34 -0.27 -1.27
N VAL A 30 11.75 -0.50 -2.43
CA VAL A 30 10.96 -1.68 -2.78
C VAL A 30 11.55 -2.26 -4.05
N ASP A 31 11.90 -3.53 -4.04
CA ASP A 31 12.47 -4.24 -5.19
C ASP A 31 11.38 -4.98 -5.99
N GLU A 32 11.69 -5.39 -7.21
CA GLU A 32 10.80 -6.24 -8.02
C GLU A 32 10.42 -7.53 -7.28
N GLY A 33 9.13 -7.87 -7.28
CA GLY A 33 8.61 -9.10 -6.66
C GLY A 33 8.59 -9.07 -5.12
N GLU A 34 8.89 -7.94 -4.49
CA GLU A 34 9.02 -7.83 -3.04
C GLU A 34 7.73 -7.30 -2.38
N ILE A 35 7.40 -7.83 -1.21
CA ILE A 35 6.49 -7.19 -0.25
C ILE A 35 7.35 -6.49 0.80
N VAL A 36 7.30 -5.16 0.82
CA VAL A 36 7.96 -4.34 1.85
C VAL A 36 6.91 -3.79 2.80
N THR A 37 7.17 -3.88 4.10
CA THR A 37 6.29 -3.24 5.08
C THR A 37 6.96 -2.08 5.80
N LEU A 38 6.17 -1.03 6.05
CA LEU A 38 6.53 0.10 6.90
C LEU A 38 5.65 0.05 8.15
N ILE A 39 6.21 -0.39 9.26
CA ILE A 39 5.52 -0.47 10.55
C ILE A 39 5.88 0.71 11.46
N GLY A 40 5.03 1.01 12.42
CA GLY A 40 5.25 2.11 13.37
C GLY A 40 3.96 2.51 14.07
N ALA A 41 4.09 3.22 15.18
CA ALA A 41 2.96 3.73 15.95
C ALA A 41 2.12 4.75 15.16
N ASN A 42 0.91 5.05 15.66
CA ASN A 42 0.09 6.11 15.10
C ASN A 42 0.83 7.46 15.21
N GLY A 43 0.80 8.24 14.14
CA GLY A 43 1.53 9.49 14.06
C GLY A 43 3.03 9.37 13.75
N ALA A 44 3.57 8.16 13.56
CA ALA A 44 4.99 7.98 13.20
C ALA A 44 5.36 8.56 11.83
N GLY A 45 4.37 8.77 10.92
CA GLY A 45 4.59 9.32 9.59
C GLY A 45 4.28 8.33 8.44
N LYS A 46 3.74 7.14 8.74
CA LYS A 46 3.46 6.08 7.76
C LYS A 46 2.62 6.54 6.57
N SER A 47 1.40 7.01 6.82
CA SER A 47 0.50 7.53 5.76
C SER A 47 1.08 8.79 5.09
N THR A 48 1.93 9.56 5.80
CA THR A 48 2.65 10.69 5.19
C THR A 48 3.65 10.21 4.14
N ALA A 49 4.36 9.10 4.39
CA ALA A 49 5.25 8.50 3.40
C ALA A 49 4.48 8.12 2.14
N LEU A 50 3.36 7.40 2.27
CA LEU A 50 2.51 7.04 1.13
C LEU A 50 1.95 8.26 0.39
N ARG A 51 1.48 9.27 1.11
CA ARG A 51 0.99 10.53 0.50
C ARG A 51 2.09 11.30 -0.22
N THR A 52 3.32 11.23 0.26
CA THR A 52 4.47 11.85 -0.40
C THR A 52 4.83 11.10 -1.68
N ILE A 53 4.87 9.76 -1.66
CA ILE A 53 5.11 8.92 -2.83
C ILE A 53 3.99 9.12 -3.87
N SER A 54 2.72 9.18 -3.44
CA SER A 54 1.57 9.39 -4.33
C SER A 54 1.48 10.81 -4.92
N GLY A 55 2.39 11.74 -4.58
CA GLY A 55 2.33 13.11 -5.07
C GLY A 55 1.21 13.96 -4.47
N LEU A 56 0.56 13.48 -3.39
CA LEU A 56 -0.45 14.25 -2.64
C LEU A 56 0.19 15.30 -1.73
N ILE A 57 1.44 15.07 -1.33
CA ILE A 57 2.24 16.02 -0.55
C ILE A 57 3.61 16.11 -1.22
N LYS A 58 4.02 17.32 -1.57
CA LYS A 58 5.34 17.53 -2.15
C LYS A 58 6.42 17.46 -1.06
N PRO A 59 7.49 16.64 -1.23
CA PRO A 59 8.61 16.63 -0.31
C PRO A 59 9.35 17.97 -0.38
N LYS A 60 9.94 18.38 0.75
CA LYS A 60 10.77 19.59 0.85
C LYS A 60 12.18 19.33 0.36
N SER A 61 12.68 18.12 0.56
CA SER A 61 14.01 17.66 0.11
C SER A 61 14.06 16.15 0.04
N GLY A 62 15.13 15.61 -0.53
CA GLY A 62 15.31 14.20 -0.84
C GLY A 62 14.78 13.87 -2.23
N THR A 63 14.98 12.65 -2.67
CA THR A 63 14.64 12.15 -4.01
C THR A 63 13.72 10.94 -3.90
N ILE A 64 12.77 10.86 -4.81
CA ILE A 64 11.91 9.68 -4.99
C ILE A 64 12.08 9.22 -6.43
N THR A 65 12.58 8.00 -6.62
CA THR A 65 12.69 7.40 -7.95
C THR A 65 11.76 6.22 -8.08
N PHE A 66 11.16 6.07 -9.25
CA PHE A 66 10.31 4.94 -9.62
C PHE A 66 10.85 4.33 -10.90
N GLU A 67 11.26 3.05 -10.85
CA GLU A 67 11.92 2.34 -11.98
C GLU A 67 13.11 3.11 -12.58
N GLY A 68 13.84 3.83 -11.72
CA GLY A 68 15.00 4.63 -12.11
C GLY A 68 14.70 6.04 -12.60
N GLU A 69 13.43 6.42 -12.72
CA GLU A 69 13.00 7.77 -13.13
C GLU A 69 12.72 8.64 -11.89
N ASP A 70 13.17 9.88 -11.90
CA ASP A 70 12.87 10.84 -10.81
C ASP A 70 11.41 11.28 -10.89
N VAL A 71 10.64 10.92 -9.86
CA VAL A 71 9.22 11.27 -9.72
C VAL A 71 8.98 12.28 -8.59
N THR A 72 10.04 12.87 -8.03
CA THR A 72 10.00 13.76 -6.89
C THR A 72 9.07 14.95 -7.12
N GLY A 73 7.99 15.02 -6.35
CA GLY A 73 7.03 16.14 -6.39
C GLY A 73 6.17 16.22 -7.66
N LEU A 74 6.11 15.14 -8.45
CA LEU A 74 5.12 15.02 -9.52
C LEU A 74 3.70 15.02 -8.93
N PRO A 75 2.70 15.55 -9.65
CA PRO A 75 1.33 15.55 -9.19
C PRO A 75 0.73 14.14 -9.19
N ALA A 76 -0.24 13.88 -8.29
CA ALA A 76 -0.79 12.54 -8.06
C ALA A 76 -1.31 11.84 -9.32
N HIS A 77 -1.94 12.58 -10.25
CA HIS A 77 -2.43 11.98 -11.49
C HIS A 77 -1.30 11.45 -12.40
N SER A 78 -0.13 12.11 -12.39
CA SER A 78 1.05 11.62 -13.11
C SER A 78 1.63 10.38 -12.45
N ILE A 79 1.70 10.34 -11.10
CA ILE A 79 2.16 9.17 -10.33
C ILE A 79 1.31 7.94 -10.64
N VAL A 80 -0.02 8.09 -10.68
CA VAL A 80 -0.94 6.99 -11.05
C VAL A 80 -0.68 6.55 -12.50
N GLY A 81 -0.48 7.50 -13.43
CA GLY A 81 -0.16 7.21 -14.83
C GLY A 81 1.15 6.44 -15.03
N LEU A 82 2.11 6.59 -14.11
CA LEU A 82 3.36 5.83 -14.10
C LEU A 82 3.19 4.39 -13.56
N GLY A 83 2.06 4.06 -12.95
CA GLY A 83 1.78 2.73 -12.43
C GLY A 83 1.93 2.57 -10.92
N ILE A 84 1.95 3.64 -10.14
CA ILE A 84 1.87 3.59 -8.69
C ILE A 84 0.40 3.76 -8.28
N ALA A 85 -0.24 2.71 -7.75
CA ALA A 85 -1.60 2.79 -7.25
C ALA A 85 -1.63 2.66 -5.72
N GLN A 86 -2.56 3.37 -5.09
CA GLN A 86 -2.74 3.34 -3.64
C GLN A 86 -4.17 2.95 -3.26
N SER A 87 -4.32 2.00 -2.32
CA SER A 87 -5.53 1.83 -1.53
C SER A 87 -5.35 2.61 -0.23
N PRO A 88 -6.01 3.77 -0.05
CA PRO A 88 -5.81 4.64 1.10
C PRO A 88 -6.54 4.13 2.34
N GLU A 89 -6.10 4.59 3.50
CA GLU A 89 -6.80 4.39 4.78
C GLU A 89 -8.27 4.83 4.69
N GLY A 90 -9.15 4.11 5.36
CA GLY A 90 -10.59 4.40 5.41
C GLY A 90 -11.33 4.05 4.11
N ARG A 91 -10.73 3.18 3.26
CA ARG A 91 -11.33 2.57 2.06
C ARG A 91 -11.67 3.56 0.94
N ARG A 92 -12.17 4.76 1.23
CA ARG A 92 -12.47 5.87 0.32
C ARG A 92 -13.25 5.43 -0.94
N LEU A 93 -14.26 4.57 -0.76
CA LEU A 93 -15.16 4.17 -1.82
C LEU A 93 -16.17 5.27 -2.15
N PHE A 94 -16.77 5.18 -3.33
CA PHE A 94 -17.94 5.95 -3.71
C PHE A 94 -19.19 5.21 -3.23
N PRO A 95 -19.82 5.60 -2.10
CA PRO A 95 -20.79 4.75 -1.41
C PRO A 95 -22.10 4.57 -2.18
N ARG A 96 -22.43 5.51 -3.07
CA ARG A 96 -23.65 5.47 -3.91
C ARG A 96 -23.47 4.68 -5.21
N MET A 97 -22.22 4.42 -5.60
CA MET A 97 -21.87 3.61 -6.76
C MET A 97 -21.89 2.13 -6.40
N THR A 98 -22.14 1.27 -7.37
CA THR A 98 -22.04 -0.18 -7.25
C THR A 98 -20.58 -0.61 -7.06
N VAL A 99 -20.39 -1.88 -6.73
CA VAL A 99 -19.04 -2.51 -6.69
C VAL A 99 -18.37 -2.37 -8.06
N THR A 100 -19.06 -2.76 -9.15
CA THR A 100 -18.51 -2.67 -10.51
C THR A 100 -18.08 -1.25 -10.84
N GLU A 101 -18.94 -0.26 -10.63
CA GLU A 101 -18.61 1.14 -10.89
C GLU A 101 -17.43 1.65 -10.06
N ASN A 102 -17.32 1.21 -8.77
CA ASN A 102 -16.13 1.54 -7.96
C ASN A 102 -14.86 0.92 -8.54
N LEU A 103 -14.90 -0.30 -9.04
CA LEU A 103 -13.76 -0.95 -9.69
C LEU A 103 -13.39 -0.24 -10.99
N GLU A 104 -14.36 0.09 -11.84
CA GLU A 104 -14.16 0.84 -13.10
C GLU A 104 -13.47 2.19 -12.87
N MET A 105 -13.79 2.89 -11.76
CA MET A 105 -13.11 4.12 -11.38
C MET A 105 -11.59 3.93 -11.17
N GLY A 106 -11.14 2.73 -10.81
CA GLY A 106 -9.71 2.42 -10.73
C GLY A 106 -9.00 2.44 -12.08
N ALA A 107 -9.71 2.14 -13.15
CA ALA A 107 -9.21 2.17 -14.54
C ALA A 107 -9.44 3.52 -15.24
N PHE A 108 -9.85 4.59 -14.53
CA PHE A 108 -10.28 5.86 -15.13
C PHE A 108 -9.28 6.49 -16.11
N GLN A 109 -7.98 6.31 -15.88
CA GLN A 109 -6.94 6.84 -16.78
C GLN A 109 -6.63 5.93 -17.97
N ARG A 110 -7.13 4.70 -17.98
CA ARG A 110 -6.85 3.68 -18.98
C ARG A 110 -7.81 3.79 -20.16
N ARG A 111 -7.36 3.34 -21.33
CA ARG A 111 -8.16 3.32 -22.58
C ARG A 111 -8.17 1.95 -23.26
N ASP A 112 -7.51 0.98 -22.69
CA ASP A 112 -7.33 -0.40 -23.16
C ASP A 112 -8.54 -1.27 -22.73
N HIS A 113 -9.71 -1.01 -23.28
CA HIS A 113 -11.00 -1.60 -22.83
C HIS A 113 -11.01 -3.14 -22.80
N ALA A 114 -10.25 -3.83 -23.65
CA ALA A 114 -10.17 -5.28 -23.62
C ALA A 114 -9.45 -5.76 -22.35
N GLU A 115 -8.30 -5.18 -22.05
CA GLU A 115 -7.47 -5.50 -20.87
C GLU A 115 -8.15 -5.07 -19.57
N ILE A 116 -8.92 -3.95 -19.58
CA ILE A 116 -9.74 -3.54 -18.42
C ILE A 116 -10.77 -4.61 -18.06
N ARG A 117 -11.39 -5.26 -19.05
CA ARG A 117 -12.33 -6.36 -18.81
C ARG A 117 -11.62 -7.59 -18.22
N GLU A 118 -10.46 -7.93 -18.74
CA GLU A 118 -9.64 -9.03 -18.21
C GLU A 118 -9.21 -8.75 -16.76
N ASP A 119 -8.77 -7.53 -16.47
CA ASP A 119 -8.41 -7.12 -15.11
C ASP A 119 -9.62 -7.14 -14.16
N MET A 120 -10.81 -6.79 -14.65
CA MET A 120 -12.06 -6.91 -13.87
C MET A 120 -12.35 -8.36 -13.47
N GLU A 121 -12.23 -9.30 -14.42
CA GLU A 121 -12.41 -10.74 -14.15
C GLU A 121 -11.32 -11.24 -13.18
N ARG A 122 -10.07 -10.79 -13.34
CA ARG A 122 -8.98 -11.11 -12.42
C ARG A 122 -9.29 -10.62 -11.00
N VAL A 123 -9.77 -9.39 -10.86
CA VAL A 123 -10.17 -8.81 -9.57
C VAL A 123 -11.33 -9.60 -8.97
N PHE A 124 -12.33 -9.99 -9.74
CA PHE A 124 -13.42 -10.83 -9.26
C PHE A 124 -12.96 -12.25 -8.87
N GLY A 125 -11.95 -12.78 -9.56
CA GLY A 125 -11.29 -14.04 -9.16
C GLY A 125 -10.57 -13.94 -7.81
N LEU A 126 -9.86 -12.83 -7.54
CA LEU A 126 -9.23 -12.56 -6.25
C LEU A 126 -10.25 -12.31 -5.14
N PHE A 127 -11.40 -11.73 -5.48
CA PHE A 127 -12.45 -11.33 -4.55
C PHE A 127 -13.82 -11.87 -4.95
N PRO A 128 -14.10 -13.20 -4.85
CA PRO A 128 -15.36 -13.79 -5.30
C PRO A 128 -16.61 -13.14 -4.69
N ARG A 129 -16.51 -12.64 -3.43
CA ARG A 129 -17.61 -11.93 -2.77
C ARG A 129 -17.95 -10.60 -3.45
N LEU A 130 -16.99 -9.93 -4.07
CA LEU A 130 -17.27 -8.73 -4.86
C LEU A 130 -18.02 -9.08 -6.15
N HIS A 131 -17.68 -10.23 -6.78
CA HIS A 131 -18.40 -10.70 -7.95
C HIS A 131 -19.87 -11.01 -7.64
N GLU A 132 -20.15 -11.71 -6.53
CA GLU A 132 -21.51 -12.00 -6.07
C GLU A 132 -22.33 -10.71 -5.84
N ARG A 133 -21.67 -9.63 -5.45
CA ARG A 133 -22.28 -8.34 -5.06
C ARG A 133 -22.00 -7.21 -6.05
N ARG A 134 -21.60 -7.54 -7.29
CA ARG A 134 -21.13 -6.57 -8.27
C ARG A 134 -22.08 -5.41 -8.57
N THR A 135 -23.40 -5.63 -8.43
CA THR A 135 -24.46 -4.62 -8.62
C THR A 135 -24.90 -3.95 -7.31
N GLN A 136 -24.38 -4.39 -6.16
CA GLN A 136 -24.71 -3.81 -4.86
C GLN A 136 -23.98 -2.47 -4.68
N LYS A 137 -24.64 -1.49 -4.04
CA LYS A 137 -24.01 -0.22 -3.68
C LYS A 137 -22.94 -0.42 -2.62
N ALA A 138 -21.74 0.09 -2.88
CA ALA A 138 -20.55 -0.13 -2.02
C ALA A 138 -20.77 0.34 -0.57
N GLY A 139 -21.54 1.39 -0.34
CA GLY A 139 -21.85 1.88 0.99
C GLY A 139 -22.70 0.94 1.86
N THR A 140 -23.32 -0.10 1.27
CA THR A 140 -24.15 -1.09 1.98
C THR A 140 -23.43 -2.39 2.28
N MET A 141 -22.16 -2.51 1.88
CA MET A 141 -21.34 -3.69 2.12
C MET A 141 -20.76 -3.69 3.54
N SER A 142 -20.37 -4.88 4.02
CA SER A 142 -19.58 -5.00 5.26
C SER A 142 -18.21 -4.31 5.14
N GLY A 143 -17.59 -3.99 6.29
CA GLY A 143 -16.28 -3.35 6.31
C GLY A 143 -15.19 -4.13 5.57
N GLY A 144 -15.17 -5.47 5.70
CA GLY A 144 -14.23 -6.32 4.97
C GLY A 144 -14.46 -6.32 3.46
N GLU A 145 -15.72 -6.38 3.01
CA GLU A 145 -16.06 -6.31 1.59
C GLU A 145 -15.71 -4.94 0.99
N GLN A 146 -15.93 -3.85 1.75
CA GLN A 146 -15.52 -2.52 1.33
C GLN A 146 -13.99 -2.42 1.19
N GLN A 147 -13.22 -3.03 2.10
CA GLN A 147 -11.77 -3.07 2.01
C GLN A 147 -11.29 -3.84 0.77
N MET A 148 -11.90 -5.00 0.51
CA MET A 148 -11.62 -5.78 -0.71
C MET A 148 -11.91 -4.95 -1.98
N CYS A 149 -13.03 -4.21 -1.99
CA CYS A 149 -13.39 -3.33 -3.10
C CYS A 149 -12.39 -2.18 -3.28
N ALA A 150 -11.86 -1.59 -2.19
CA ALA A 150 -10.84 -0.55 -2.26
C ALA A 150 -9.51 -1.07 -2.83
N ILE A 151 -9.08 -2.26 -2.42
CA ILE A 151 -7.88 -2.92 -2.98
C ILE A 151 -8.14 -3.30 -4.45
N GLY A 152 -9.29 -3.91 -4.76
CA GLY A 152 -9.67 -4.25 -6.13
C GLY A 152 -9.68 -3.03 -7.05
N ARG A 153 -10.19 -1.89 -6.59
CA ARG A 153 -10.15 -0.63 -7.34
C ARG A 153 -8.72 -0.18 -7.62
N ALA A 154 -7.80 -0.32 -6.66
CA ALA A 154 -6.39 0.01 -6.90
C ALA A 154 -5.75 -0.92 -7.93
N LEU A 155 -6.11 -2.21 -7.93
CA LEU A 155 -5.63 -3.20 -8.91
C LEU A 155 -6.11 -2.91 -10.34
N MET A 156 -7.30 -2.31 -10.50
CA MET A 156 -7.82 -1.93 -11.82
C MET A 156 -6.95 -0.88 -12.55
N ALA A 157 -6.08 -0.16 -11.82
CA ALA A 157 -5.06 0.70 -12.43
C ALA A 157 -3.94 -0.10 -13.11
N ARG A 158 -3.89 -1.45 -12.98
CA ARG A 158 -2.80 -2.34 -13.41
C ARG A 158 -1.45 -1.87 -12.89
N PRO A 159 -1.30 -1.77 -11.55
CA PRO A 159 -0.14 -1.12 -10.97
C PRO A 159 1.15 -1.93 -11.14
N ARG A 160 2.25 -1.22 -11.32
CA ARG A 160 3.63 -1.73 -11.20
C ARG A 160 4.16 -1.65 -9.76
N LEU A 161 3.46 -0.90 -8.91
CA LEU A 161 3.62 -0.88 -7.46
C LEU A 161 2.26 -0.63 -6.81
N LEU A 162 1.85 -1.53 -5.92
CA LEU A 162 0.65 -1.36 -5.12
C LEU A 162 1.02 -0.87 -3.72
N MET A 163 0.45 0.25 -3.29
CA MET A 163 0.59 0.78 -1.94
C MET A 163 -0.70 0.58 -1.13
N LEU A 164 -0.58 0.02 0.06
CA LEU A 164 -1.70 -0.26 0.96
C LEU A 164 -1.52 0.47 2.29
N ASP A 165 -2.49 1.30 2.66
CA ASP A 165 -2.47 2.11 3.88
C ASP A 165 -3.42 1.52 4.92
N GLU A 166 -2.87 0.81 5.90
CA GLU A 166 -3.55 0.13 7.01
C GLU A 166 -4.77 -0.71 6.55
N PRO A 167 -4.58 -1.66 5.60
CA PRO A 167 -5.70 -2.40 5.02
C PRO A 167 -6.42 -3.31 6.01
N SER A 168 -5.81 -3.65 7.16
CA SER A 168 -6.43 -4.48 8.20
C SER A 168 -7.25 -3.70 9.22
N MET A 169 -7.14 -2.36 9.22
CA MET A 169 -7.70 -1.53 10.30
C MET A 169 -9.23 -1.64 10.40
N GLY A 170 -9.72 -1.91 11.62
CA GLY A 170 -11.16 -1.99 11.92
C GLY A 170 -11.88 -3.17 11.28
N LEU A 171 -11.16 -4.23 10.91
CA LEU A 171 -11.72 -5.47 10.39
C LEU A 171 -11.80 -6.56 11.48
N ALA A 172 -12.76 -7.47 11.33
CA ALA A 172 -12.79 -8.69 12.13
C ALA A 172 -11.60 -9.61 11.77
N PRO A 173 -11.07 -10.41 12.71
CA PRO A 173 -9.85 -11.23 12.51
C PRO A 173 -9.86 -12.06 11.22
N ILE A 174 -10.98 -12.69 10.90
CA ILE A 174 -11.12 -13.50 9.68
C ILE A 174 -10.91 -12.70 8.39
N PHE A 175 -11.30 -11.43 8.37
CA PHE A 175 -11.06 -10.55 7.22
C PHE A 175 -9.61 -10.04 7.20
N VAL A 176 -8.99 -9.86 8.36
CA VAL A 176 -7.57 -9.50 8.45
C VAL A 176 -6.72 -10.57 7.78
N GLU A 177 -6.87 -11.83 8.19
CA GLU A 177 -6.15 -12.97 7.59
C GLU A 177 -6.37 -13.02 6.08
N LYS A 178 -7.63 -12.87 5.65
CA LYS A 178 -7.98 -12.89 4.22
C LYS A 178 -7.32 -11.77 3.42
N ILE A 179 -7.23 -10.56 3.97
CA ILE A 179 -6.56 -9.44 3.30
C ILE A 179 -5.07 -9.74 3.12
N PHE A 180 -4.39 -10.26 4.13
CA PHE A 180 -2.96 -10.61 4.02
C PHE A 180 -2.69 -11.79 3.07
N GLU A 181 -3.60 -12.78 3.00
CA GLU A 181 -3.55 -13.83 1.97
C GLU A 181 -3.62 -13.22 0.57
N ILE A 182 -4.56 -12.29 0.35
CA ILE A 182 -4.73 -11.60 -0.93
C ILE A 182 -3.51 -10.74 -1.28
N VAL A 183 -2.90 -10.07 -0.32
CA VAL A 183 -1.66 -9.31 -0.54
C VAL A 183 -0.55 -10.23 -1.06
N ARG A 184 -0.38 -11.41 -0.44
CA ARG A 184 0.59 -12.41 -0.92
C ARG A 184 0.25 -12.92 -2.32
N GLU A 185 -1.03 -13.13 -2.62
CA GLU A 185 -1.47 -13.58 -3.93
C GLU A 185 -1.24 -12.53 -5.02
N ILE A 186 -1.52 -11.25 -4.74
CA ILE A 186 -1.23 -10.13 -5.63
C ILE A 186 0.27 -10.07 -5.95
N ASN A 187 1.11 -10.23 -4.93
CA ASN A 187 2.56 -10.21 -5.10
C ASN A 187 3.05 -11.41 -5.91
N LYS A 188 2.54 -12.63 -5.67
CA LYS A 188 2.85 -13.82 -6.48
C LYS A 188 2.49 -13.65 -7.96
N GLN A 189 1.49 -12.83 -8.26
CA GLN A 189 1.12 -12.47 -9.63
C GLN A 189 2.06 -11.40 -10.24
N GLY A 190 3.12 -11.01 -9.54
CA GLY A 190 4.19 -10.15 -10.02
C GLY A 190 4.05 -8.66 -9.65
N THR A 191 3.08 -8.27 -8.80
CA THR A 191 2.95 -6.87 -8.37
C THR A 191 3.69 -6.66 -7.05
N PRO A 192 4.76 -5.85 -7.00
CA PRO A 192 5.42 -5.44 -5.75
C PRO A 192 4.45 -4.67 -4.86
N VAL A 193 4.61 -4.81 -3.55
CA VAL A 193 3.69 -4.18 -2.58
C VAL A 193 4.47 -3.38 -1.53
N LEU A 194 4.06 -2.14 -1.31
CA LEU A 194 4.45 -1.36 -0.13
C LEU A 194 3.26 -1.32 0.83
N LEU A 195 3.38 -2.06 1.92
CA LEU A 195 2.36 -2.21 2.94
C LEU A 195 2.67 -1.32 4.14
N VAL A 196 1.76 -0.44 4.48
CA VAL A 196 1.81 0.32 5.73
C VAL A 196 0.81 -0.28 6.70
N GLU A 197 1.27 -0.65 7.90
CA GLU A 197 0.43 -1.32 8.89
C GLU A 197 0.78 -0.92 10.34
N GLN A 198 -0.26 -0.96 11.18
CA GLN A 198 -0.11 -0.92 12.63
C GLN A 198 -0.04 -2.34 13.22
N ASN A 199 -0.70 -3.31 12.60
CA ASN A 199 -0.61 -4.72 12.99
C ASN A 199 0.76 -5.29 12.56
N ALA A 200 1.78 -5.00 13.38
CA ALA A 200 3.16 -5.34 13.05
C ALA A 200 3.39 -6.85 12.89
N LEU A 201 2.71 -7.68 13.68
CA LEU A 201 2.86 -9.14 13.59
C LEU A 201 2.45 -9.65 12.22
N MET A 202 1.24 -9.32 11.77
CA MET A 202 0.73 -9.75 10.47
C MET A 202 1.53 -9.16 9.31
N ALA A 203 1.96 -7.90 9.45
CA ALA A 203 2.79 -7.22 8.45
C ALA A 203 4.15 -7.92 8.29
N LEU A 204 4.83 -8.22 9.40
CA LEU A 204 6.12 -8.93 9.40
C LEU A 204 6.01 -10.39 8.92
N ASP A 205 4.87 -11.06 9.19
CA ASP A 205 4.59 -12.41 8.68
C ASP A 205 4.31 -12.46 7.17
N THR A 206 4.02 -11.30 6.58
CA THR A 206 3.64 -11.22 5.16
C THR A 206 4.76 -10.66 4.31
N ALA A 207 5.58 -9.76 4.86
CA ALA A 207 6.60 -9.04 4.11
C ALA A 207 7.93 -9.81 4.03
N ASP A 208 8.69 -9.52 2.97
CA ASP A 208 10.08 -9.98 2.80
C ASP A 208 11.04 -9.09 3.59
N ARG A 209 10.82 -7.78 3.55
CA ARG A 209 11.61 -6.76 4.23
C ARG A 209 10.71 -5.78 4.96
N ALA A 210 11.24 -5.22 6.06
CA ALA A 210 10.50 -4.25 6.83
C ALA A 210 11.36 -3.07 7.25
N TYR A 211 10.67 -1.94 7.41
CA TYR A 211 11.19 -0.70 7.98
C TYR A 211 10.36 -0.33 9.20
N VAL A 212 11.02 0.06 10.28
CA VAL A 212 10.37 0.57 11.49
C VAL A 212 10.48 2.09 11.47
N LEU A 213 9.32 2.77 11.43
CA LEU A 213 9.23 4.22 11.41
C LEU A 213 8.87 4.74 12.81
N GLU A 214 9.74 5.60 13.36
CA GLU A 214 9.54 6.24 14.66
C GLU A 214 9.71 7.76 14.52
N THR A 215 8.67 8.49 14.83
CA THR A 215 8.68 9.97 14.85
C THR A 215 9.30 10.57 13.57
N GLY A 216 8.94 10.00 12.40
CA GLY A 216 9.38 10.47 11.08
C GLY A 216 10.78 10.02 10.65
N ARG A 217 11.41 9.06 11.34
CA ARG A 217 12.72 8.47 10.99
C ARG A 217 12.62 6.95 10.91
N ILE A 218 13.37 6.35 10.02
CA ILE A 218 13.59 4.91 10.05
C ILE A 218 14.55 4.61 11.22
N SER A 219 14.07 3.83 12.18
CA SER A 219 14.86 3.40 13.36
C SER A 219 15.52 2.04 13.13
N LEU A 220 14.84 1.14 12.42
CA LEU A 220 15.34 -0.20 12.07
C LEU A 220 14.92 -0.55 10.65
N GLU A 221 15.73 -1.34 9.98
CA GLU A 221 15.44 -1.94 8.67
C GLU A 221 16.09 -3.31 8.54
N GLY A 222 15.50 -4.19 7.75
CA GLY A 222 16.07 -5.51 7.46
C GLY A 222 15.04 -6.53 6.97
N PRO A 223 15.45 -7.79 6.80
CA PRO A 223 14.53 -8.88 6.53
C PRO A 223 13.43 -8.95 7.58
N ALA A 224 12.19 -9.09 7.15
CA ALA A 224 11.02 -9.07 8.05
C ALA A 224 11.12 -10.18 9.13
N ALA A 225 11.64 -11.37 8.75
CA ALA A 225 11.84 -12.47 9.67
C ALA A 225 12.84 -12.14 10.81
N GLU A 226 13.88 -11.35 10.52
CA GLU A 226 14.86 -10.91 11.53
C GLU A 226 14.24 -9.85 12.45
N LEU A 227 13.52 -8.88 11.88
CA LEU A 227 12.86 -7.85 12.68
C LEU A 227 11.75 -8.42 13.56
N LYS A 228 11.06 -9.47 13.15
CA LYS A 228 10.08 -10.18 13.96
C LYS A 228 10.67 -10.76 15.25
N THR A 229 11.93 -11.16 15.24
CA THR A 229 12.65 -11.71 16.39
C THR A 229 13.48 -10.67 17.16
N ASN A 230 13.54 -9.44 16.67
CA ASN A 230 14.26 -8.35 17.32
C ASN A 230 13.59 -7.94 18.64
N PRO A 231 14.30 -7.96 19.79
CA PRO A 231 13.71 -7.66 21.10
C PRO A 231 13.04 -6.27 21.19
N SER A 232 13.63 -5.25 20.55
CA SER A 232 13.06 -3.91 20.53
C SER A 232 11.74 -3.87 19.77
N VAL A 233 11.63 -4.59 18.64
CA VAL A 233 10.39 -4.71 17.85
C VAL A 233 9.35 -5.51 18.62
N GLN A 234 9.75 -6.63 19.24
CA GLN A 234 8.86 -7.48 20.05
C GLN A 234 8.23 -6.69 21.18
N LYS A 235 9.03 -5.97 21.93
CA LYS A 235 8.56 -5.16 23.07
C LYS A 235 7.69 -3.97 22.62
N ALA A 236 8.09 -3.25 21.58
CA ALA A 236 7.40 -2.02 21.16
C ALA A 236 6.12 -2.27 20.35
N TYR A 237 6.07 -3.36 19.57
CA TYR A 237 5.03 -3.56 18.55
C TYR A 237 4.31 -4.91 18.61
N LEU A 238 4.90 -5.96 19.23
CA LEU A 238 4.29 -7.28 19.26
C LEU A 238 3.71 -7.64 20.64
N GLY A 239 3.95 -6.81 21.69
CA GLY A 239 3.46 -7.05 23.03
C GLY A 239 4.06 -8.29 23.72
N ILE A 240 5.28 -8.67 23.30
CA ILE A 240 6.06 -9.78 23.86
C ILE A 240 7.15 -9.17 24.75
N ASP A 241 7.11 -9.46 26.05
CA ASP A 241 8.15 -9.07 27.05
C ASP A 241 9.34 -10.00 27.03
#